data_238522c0ec05015b6ad3b32bbcbd5e53
#
_entry.id   238522c0ec05015b6ad3b32bbcbd5e53
#
_cell.length_a   1.000
_cell.length_b   1.000
_cell.length_c   1.000
_cell.angle_alpha   90.00
_cell.angle_beta   90.00
_cell.angle_gamma   90.00
#
_symmetry.space_group_name_H-M   'P 1'
#
loop_
_entity.id
_entity.type
_entity.pdbx_description
1 polymer ?
#
loop_
_entity_poly.entity_id
_entity_poly.type
_entity_poly.pdbx_seq_one_letter_code
_entity_poly.pdbx_strand_id
1 'polypeptide(L)'
;MKQYNLVNNILGWLTFAIAAFTYCSTVEPTASFWDCPEFITTAYKLEVGHPPGAPFFMLTGNFFTQFTSDPSKVAFCVNIMSALLSALCILFLFWTITHLARKLITPDGKVTTLTQLITIMGCGLTGALAYTWSDTFWFSAVEGEVYAYSSMFTALVFWLILKWEDHADEPHSDRWLVLIFYLTGLSIGVHLLNLLCLPAISLVYYYKRNPQANLKGSLVALIISMLLVAAVLYGVVPGIVKVGGWFEWFFTNDLGLSFNVGMIVYLVILVAVVLAAIWSTTTVNHLRTKVLYLLSVALLGIPFMGKGTISIVIGLIVLAALYFLLDYKGKDGNYVVRKRFLNTSLLCMLMLMIGYSSYAIIVIRSAQNPPMDQNSPEDVLTLGSY
;
A
#
# COMPACT_ATOMS: atom_id res chain seq x y z
N MET A 1 -1.75 28.78 -15.39
CA MET A 1 -1.89 27.34 -15.09
C MET A 1 -1.42 26.42 -16.24
N LYS A 2 -1.88 26.58 -17.51
CA LYS A 2 -1.43 25.69 -18.60
C LYS A 2 0.10 25.66 -18.78
N GLN A 3 0.75 26.83 -18.77
CA GLN A 3 2.21 26.92 -18.91
C GLN A 3 2.95 26.26 -17.73
N TYR A 4 2.49 26.48 -16.48
CA TYR A 4 3.05 25.82 -15.29
C TYR A 4 2.98 24.29 -15.42
N ASN A 5 1.81 23.74 -15.75
CA ASN A 5 1.63 22.30 -15.86
C ASN A 5 2.52 21.70 -16.97
N LEU A 6 2.65 22.38 -18.10
CA LEU A 6 3.51 21.93 -19.18
C LEU A 6 4.98 21.87 -18.77
N VAL A 7 5.50 22.96 -18.18
CA VAL A 7 6.90 23.04 -17.72
C VAL A 7 7.17 22.05 -16.61
N ASN A 8 6.25 21.93 -15.64
CA ASN A 8 6.36 20.96 -14.55
C ASN A 8 6.42 19.51 -15.04
N ASN A 9 5.61 19.15 -16.04
CA ASN A 9 5.65 17.81 -16.62
C ASN A 9 6.93 17.57 -17.42
N ILE A 10 7.36 18.53 -18.25
CA ILE A 10 8.60 18.39 -19.04
C ILE A 10 9.80 18.21 -18.11
N LEU A 11 9.94 19.06 -17.08
CA LEU A 11 11.06 18.98 -16.15
C LEU A 11 10.98 17.74 -15.25
N GLY A 12 9.78 17.29 -14.86
CA GLY A 12 9.60 16.03 -14.15
C GLY A 12 10.09 14.83 -14.96
N TRP A 13 9.69 14.73 -16.22
CA TRP A 13 10.19 13.67 -17.10
C TRP A 13 11.68 13.80 -17.43
N LEU A 14 12.20 15.02 -17.46
CA LEU A 14 13.65 15.25 -17.61
C LEU A 14 14.42 14.74 -16.37
N THR A 15 13.93 14.99 -15.13
CA THR A 15 14.55 14.43 -13.93
C THR A 15 14.50 12.91 -13.92
N PHE A 16 13.37 12.31 -14.36
CA PHE A 16 13.29 10.87 -14.58
C PHE A 16 14.37 10.37 -15.55
N ALA A 17 14.50 11.02 -16.70
CA ALA A 17 15.46 10.60 -17.72
C ALA A 17 16.93 10.72 -17.23
N ILE A 18 17.25 11.78 -16.48
CA ILE A 18 18.58 11.95 -15.86
C ILE A 18 18.83 10.83 -14.83
N ALA A 19 17.87 10.58 -13.94
CA ALA A 19 18.00 9.53 -12.92
C ALA A 19 18.08 8.13 -13.57
N ALA A 20 17.23 7.83 -14.55
CA ALA A 20 17.26 6.57 -15.29
C ALA A 20 18.59 6.36 -16.00
N PHE A 21 19.11 7.39 -16.67
CA PHE A 21 20.43 7.32 -17.29
C PHE A 21 21.53 7.06 -16.26
N THR A 22 21.54 7.81 -15.15
CA THR A 22 22.51 7.65 -14.06
C THR A 22 22.52 6.21 -13.52
N TYR A 23 21.34 5.71 -13.13
CA TYR A 23 21.23 4.39 -12.51
C TYR A 23 21.46 3.24 -13.49
N CYS A 24 20.86 3.31 -14.69
CA CYS A 24 21.06 2.26 -15.71
C CYS A 24 22.49 2.18 -16.26
N SER A 25 23.23 3.30 -16.29
CA SER A 25 24.64 3.30 -16.72
C SER A 25 25.61 2.81 -15.66
N THR A 26 25.19 2.77 -14.40
CA THR A 26 26.00 2.35 -13.24
C THR A 26 25.43 1.13 -12.54
N VAL A 27 24.43 0.47 -13.15
CA VAL A 27 23.77 -0.70 -12.58
C VAL A 27 24.78 -1.84 -12.33
N GLU A 28 24.62 -2.54 -11.22
CA GLU A 28 25.42 -3.73 -10.92
C GLU A 28 25.22 -4.80 -12.00
N PRO A 29 26.24 -5.29 -12.67
CA PRO A 29 26.09 -6.25 -13.75
C PRO A 29 25.71 -7.66 -13.25
N THR A 30 25.96 -7.96 -11.99
CA THR A 30 25.76 -9.26 -11.34
C THR A 30 24.94 -9.10 -10.05
N ALA A 31 24.89 -10.12 -9.21
CA ALA A 31 24.29 -10.02 -7.90
C ALA A 31 25.22 -9.25 -6.94
N SER A 32 24.65 -8.27 -6.23
CA SER A 32 25.33 -7.54 -5.16
C SER A 32 25.35 -8.37 -3.86
N PHE A 33 25.59 -7.72 -2.71
CA PHE A 33 25.67 -8.35 -1.39
C PHE A 33 24.28 -8.52 -0.74
N TRP A 34 24.27 -9.08 0.47
CA TRP A 34 23.09 -9.25 1.32
C TRP A 34 22.02 -10.11 0.64
N ASP A 35 20.79 -9.64 0.57
CA ASP A 35 19.63 -10.38 0.10
C ASP A 35 19.46 -10.31 -1.42
N CYS A 36 20.25 -9.51 -2.15
CA CYS A 36 20.15 -9.36 -3.60
C CYS A 36 20.20 -10.68 -4.39
N PRO A 37 21.15 -11.63 -4.11
CA PRO A 37 21.18 -12.92 -4.80
C PRO A 37 19.91 -13.72 -4.59
N GLU A 38 19.33 -13.66 -3.39
CA GLU A 38 18.07 -14.34 -3.06
C GLU A 38 16.91 -13.73 -3.83
N PHE A 39 16.74 -12.40 -3.79
CA PHE A 39 15.68 -11.70 -4.52
C PHE A 39 15.78 -11.90 -6.03
N ILE A 40 16.98 -11.91 -6.60
CA ILE A 40 17.20 -12.18 -8.02
C ILE A 40 16.80 -13.62 -8.36
N THR A 41 17.21 -14.59 -7.53
CA THR A 41 16.90 -16.02 -7.75
C THR A 41 15.40 -16.29 -7.62
N THR A 42 14.79 -15.81 -6.54
CA THR A 42 13.35 -15.98 -6.30
C THR A 42 12.51 -15.26 -7.36
N ALA A 43 12.92 -14.11 -7.86
CA ALA A 43 12.26 -13.45 -8.98
C ALA A 43 12.38 -14.28 -10.26
N TYR A 44 13.57 -14.79 -10.62
CA TYR A 44 13.80 -15.52 -11.84
C TYR A 44 13.00 -16.83 -11.90
N LYS A 45 12.98 -17.57 -10.82
CA LYS A 45 12.35 -18.92 -10.76
C LYS A 45 10.95 -18.91 -10.13
N LEU A 46 10.48 -17.77 -9.62
CA LEU A 46 9.29 -17.66 -8.76
C LEU A 46 9.37 -18.64 -7.59
N GLU A 47 10.47 -18.59 -6.85
CA GLU A 47 10.74 -19.39 -5.66
C GLU A 47 10.37 -18.63 -4.38
N VAL A 48 10.45 -19.27 -3.22
CA VAL A 48 10.05 -18.70 -1.94
C VAL A 48 11.28 -18.29 -1.13
N GLY A 49 11.48 -16.98 -0.95
CA GLY A 49 12.56 -16.39 -0.18
C GLY A 49 12.25 -16.29 1.31
N HIS A 50 13.07 -15.53 2.05
CA HIS A 50 12.92 -15.35 3.49
C HIS A 50 11.65 -14.56 3.87
N PRO A 51 11.07 -14.83 5.07
CA PRO A 51 9.91 -14.09 5.57
C PRO A 51 10.16 -12.56 5.70
N PRO A 52 9.17 -11.72 5.43
CA PRO A 52 7.77 -12.06 5.08
C PRO A 52 7.56 -12.30 3.58
N GLY A 53 8.62 -12.51 2.79
CA GLY A 53 8.57 -12.61 1.34
C GLY A 53 8.27 -11.29 0.64
N ALA A 54 8.53 -11.24 -0.66
CA ALA A 54 8.28 -10.09 -1.51
C ALA A 54 7.58 -10.49 -2.81
N PRO A 55 6.33 -11.04 -2.74
CA PRO A 55 5.71 -11.69 -3.89
C PRO A 55 5.47 -10.75 -5.07
N PHE A 56 5.16 -9.49 -4.83
CA PHE A 56 4.96 -8.52 -5.91
C PHE A 56 6.30 -8.06 -6.53
N PHE A 57 7.37 -8.00 -5.72
CA PHE A 57 8.72 -7.80 -6.24
C PHE A 57 9.13 -8.99 -7.13
N MET A 58 8.92 -10.22 -6.67
CA MET A 58 9.23 -11.43 -7.44
C MET A 58 8.50 -11.46 -8.79
N LEU A 59 7.19 -11.15 -8.82
CA LEU A 59 6.41 -11.08 -10.05
C LEU A 59 6.95 -10.04 -11.04
N THR A 60 7.26 -8.85 -10.53
CA THR A 60 7.78 -7.76 -11.35
C THR A 60 9.18 -8.10 -11.85
N GLY A 61 10.04 -8.63 -10.97
CA GLY A 61 11.37 -9.08 -11.33
C GLY A 61 11.33 -10.21 -12.36
N ASN A 62 10.44 -11.19 -12.17
CA ASN A 62 10.23 -12.25 -13.16
C ASN A 62 9.87 -11.70 -14.54
N PHE A 63 8.98 -10.71 -14.61
CA PHE A 63 8.65 -10.05 -15.87
C PHE A 63 9.91 -9.46 -16.53
N PHE A 64 10.78 -8.80 -15.78
CA PHE A 64 12.03 -8.24 -16.32
C PHE A 64 13.01 -9.33 -16.76
N THR A 65 13.04 -10.49 -16.13
CA THR A 65 13.91 -11.60 -16.55
C THR A 65 13.51 -12.20 -17.91
N GLN A 66 12.27 -11.97 -18.38
CA GLN A 66 11.83 -12.43 -19.69
C GLN A 66 12.49 -11.68 -20.86
N PHE A 67 13.17 -10.56 -20.59
CA PHE A 67 13.91 -9.82 -21.64
C PHE A 67 15.26 -10.46 -22.00
N THR A 68 15.65 -11.54 -21.35
CA THR A 68 16.86 -12.28 -21.69
C THR A 68 16.62 -13.80 -21.66
N SER A 69 17.25 -14.50 -22.59
CA SER A 69 17.36 -15.98 -22.57
C SER A 69 18.69 -16.47 -21.97
N ASP A 70 19.62 -15.54 -21.67
CA ASP A 70 20.91 -15.83 -21.08
C ASP A 70 20.86 -15.76 -19.55
N PRO A 71 21.01 -16.89 -18.83
CA PRO A 71 20.96 -16.90 -17.38
C PRO A 71 21.98 -15.97 -16.71
N SER A 72 23.13 -15.71 -17.37
CA SER A 72 24.14 -14.81 -16.81
C SER A 72 23.70 -13.34 -16.75
N LYS A 73 22.65 -12.96 -17.50
CA LYS A 73 22.11 -11.60 -17.56
C LYS A 73 20.85 -11.40 -16.71
N VAL A 74 20.38 -12.43 -16.04
CA VAL A 74 19.18 -12.35 -15.20
C VAL A 74 19.33 -11.32 -14.09
N ALA A 75 20.47 -11.31 -13.39
CA ALA A 75 20.77 -10.33 -12.35
C ALA A 75 20.70 -8.90 -12.90
N PHE A 76 21.36 -8.66 -14.02
CA PHE A 76 21.33 -7.38 -14.72
C PHE A 76 19.90 -6.91 -15.02
N CYS A 77 19.00 -7.81 -15.48
CA CYS A 77 17.61 -7.45 -15.79
C CYS A 77 16.83 -7.03 -14.52
N VAL A 78 17.04 -7.72 -13.40
CA VAL A 78 16.39 -7.36 -12.12
C VAL A 78 16.96 -6.05 -11.58
N ASN A 79 18.27 -5.84 -11.70
CA ASN A 79 18.91 -4.59 -11.29
C ASN A 79 18.44 -3.40 -12.15
N ILE A 80 18.22 -3.58 -13.46
CA ILE A 80 17.60 -2.57 -14.34
C ILE A 80 16.17 -2.24 -13.89
N MET A 81 15.39 -3.23 -13.42
CA MET A 81 14.07 -2.96 -12.83
C MET A 81 14.20 -1.97 -11.66
N SER A 82 15.11 -2.23 -10.72
CA SER A 82 15.35 -1.34 -9.58
C SER A 82 15.78 0.06 -10.01
N ALA A 83 16.66 0.16 -11.00
CA ALA A 83 17.10 1.44 -11.58
C ALA A 83 15.94 2.27 -12.14
N LEU A 84 15.06 1.66 -12.91
CA LEU A 84 13.90 2.33 -13.51
C LEU A 84 12.85 2.72 -12.46
N LEU A 85 12.60 1.87 -11.46
CA LEU A 85 11.69 2.16 -10.34
C LEU A 85 12.24 3.31 -9.47
N SER A 86 13.54 3.34 -9.22
CA SER A 86 14.21 4.45 -8.53
C SER A 86 14.10 5.76 -9.32
N ALA A 87 14.23 5.72 -10.63
CA ALA A 87 14.02 6.90 -11.47
C ALA A 87 12.56 7.41 -11.42
N LEU A 88 11.57 6.51 -11.33
CA LEU A 88 10.17 6.88 -11.07
C LEU A 88 10.00 7.52 -9.69
N CYS A 89 10.72 7.05 -8.66
CA CYS A 89 10.73 7.70 -7.35
C CYS A 89 11.19 9.16 -7.46
N ILE A 90 12.25 9.44 -8.21
CA ILE A 90 12.74 10.81 -8.47
C ILE A 90 11.69 11.68 -9.19
N LEU A 91 10.97 11.14 -10.15
CA LEU A 91 9.87 11.82 -10.84
C LEU A 91 8.78 12.26 -9.84
N PHE A 92 8.30 11.33 -9.01
CA PHE A 92 7.26 11.64 -8.03
C PHE A 92 7.77 12.59 -6.93
N LEU A 93 9.03 12.48 -6.55
CA LEU A 93 9.67 13.42 -5.63
C LEU A 93 9.71 14.83 -6.22
N PHE A 94 10.13 14.99 -7.48
CA PHE A 94 10.11 16.28 -8.18
C PHE A 94 8.71 16.90 -8.16
N TRP A 95 7.69 16.14 -8.55
CA TRP A 95 6.31 16.64 -8.55
C TRP A 95 5.78 16.96 -7.14
N THR A 96 6.22 16.22 -6.14
CA THR A 96 5.90 16.50 -4.73
C THR A 96 6.50 17.82 -4.28
N ILE A 97 7.79 18.04 -4.54
CA ILE A 97 8.50 19.27 -4.16
C ILE A 97 7.89 20.48 -4.85
N THR A 98 7.65 20.39 -6.18
CA THR A 98 7.03 21.52 -6.92
C THR A 98 5.61 21.81 -6.46
N HIS A 99 4.82 20.80 -6.07
CA HIS A 99 3.49 20.99 -5.49
C HIS A 99 3.57 21.75 -4.17
N LEU A 100 4.43 21.34 -3.24
CA LEU A 100 4.60 21.99 -1.95
C LEU A 100 5.18 23.40 -2.08
N ALA A 101 6.20 23.59 -2.94
CA ALA A 101 6.78 24.88 -3.23
C ALA A 101 5.74 25.86 -3.83
N ARG A 102 4.88 25.37 -4.72
CA ARG A 102 3.76 26.16 -5.26
C ARG A 102 2.85 26.66 -4.14
N LYS A 103 2.47 25.82 -3.19
CA LYS A 103 1.60 26.21 -2.07
C LYS A 103 2.24 27.29 -1.17
N LEU A 104 3.55 27.24 -0.98
CA LEU A 104 4.28 28.22 -0.19
C LEU A 104 4.47 29.55 -0.92
N ILE A 105 4.76 29.51 -2.22
CA ILE A 105 5.11 30.70 -3.03
C ILE A 105 3.87 31.39 -3.58
N THR A 106 2.76 30.66 -3.80
CA THR A 106 1.52 31.19 -4.37
C THR A 106 0.34 30.84 -3.45
N PRO A 107 0.01 31.68 -2.46
CA PRO A 107 -1.08 31.42 -1.50
C PRO A 107 -2.45 31.17 -2.17
N ASP A 108 -2.70 31.79 -3.32
CA ASP A 108 -3.89 31.61 -4.15
C ASP A 108 -3.78 30.41 -5.11
N GLY A 109 -2.66 29.67 -5.07
CA GLY A 109 -2.39 28.49 -5.90
C GLY A 109 -2.13 28.80 -7.38
N LYS A 110 -2.04 30.08 -7.78
CA LYS A 110 -1.86 30.51 -9.18
C LYS A 110 -0.45 31.04 -9.42
N VAL A 111 0.29 30.36 -10.27
CA VAL A 111 1.60 30.87 -10.77
C VAL A 111 1.33 31.89 -11.85
N THR A 112 1.67 33.16 -11.57
CA THR A 112 1.38 34.32 -12.43
C THR A 112 2.63 34.98 -13.00
N THR A 113 3.77 34.85 -12.32
CA THR A 113 5.04 35.46 -12.73
C THR A 113 6.09 34.44 -13.12
N LEU A 114 7.01 34.83 -14.00
CA LEU A 114 8.15 34.02 -14.40
C LEU A 114 9.06 33.70 -13.21
N THR A 115 9.26 34.63 -12.30
CA THR A 115 10.04 34.44 -11.08
C THR A 115 9.45 33.30 -10.22
N GLN A 116 8.13 33.30 -9.97
CA GLN A 116 7.46 32.23 -9.26
C GLN A 116 7.66 30.87 -9.94
N LEU A 117 7.50 30.83 -11.27
CA LEU A 117 7.71 29.60 -12.04
C LEU A 117 9.15 29.08 -11.89
N ILE A 118 10.16 29.95 -12.10
CA ILE A 118 11.57 29.57 -11.98
C ILE A 118 11.90 29.11 -10.57
N THR A 119 11.41 29.79 -9.53
CA THR A 119 11.66 29.42 -8.13
C THR A 119 11.07 28.04 -7.81
N ILE A 120 9.82 27.77 -8.21
CA ILE A 120 9.17 26.49 -7.94
C ILE A 120 9.90 25.35 -8.68
N MET A 121 10.22 25.56 -9.95
CA MET A 121 10.92 24.53 -10.74
C MET A 121 12.34 24.32 -10.24
N GLY A 122 13.03 25.40 -9.84
CA GLY A 122 14.37 25.34 -9.24
C GLY A 122 14.37 24.52 -7.94
N CYS A 123 13.39 24.72 -7.03
CA CYS A 123 13.23 23.90 -5.84
C CYS A 123 13.07 22.40 -6.20
N GLY A 124 12.21 22.10 -7.18
CA GLY A 124 11.99 20.74 -7.65
C GLY A 124 13.25 20.08 -8.20
N LEU A 125 13.94 20.79 -9.10
CA LEU A 125 15.18 20.29 -9.71
C LEU A 125 16.28 20.07 -8.67
N THR A 126 16.53 21.05 -7.80
CA THR A 126 17.57 20.95 -6.77
C THR A 126 17.28 19.77 -5.82
N GLY A 127 16.05 19.66 -5.31
CA GLY A 127 15.73 18.59 -4.37
C GLY A 127 15.74 17.20 -5.00
N ALA A 128 15.15 17.04 -6.20
CA ALA A 128 15.09 15.77 -6.89
C ALA A 128 16.49 15.30 -7.35
N LEU A 129 17.30 16.20 -7.92
CA LEU A 129 18.65 15.84 -8.39
C LEU A 129 19.63 15.62 -7.23
N ALA A 130 19.53 16.38 -6.14
CA ALA A 130 20.33 16.11 -4.93
C ALA A 130 20.04 14.72 -4.39
N TYR A 131 18.77 14.28 -4.39
CA TYR A 131 18.42 12.93 -3.96
C TYR A 131 18.85 11.86 -4.97
N THR A 132 18.82 12.16 -6.29
CA THR A 132 19.30 11.27 -7.35
C THR A 132 20.75 10.82 -7.10
N TRP A 133 21.60 11.74 -6.67
CA TRP A 133 23.04 11.48 -6.46
C TRP A 133 23.41 11.32 -4.98
N SER A 134 22.46 11.10 -4.08
CA SER A 134 22.79 10.71 -2.70
C SER A 134 23.27 9.26 -2.65
N ASP A 135 24.37 9.01 -1.93
CA ASP A 135 25.02 7.70 -1.89
C ASP A 135 24.07 6.56 -1.54
N THR A 136 23.30 6.70 -0.47
CA THR A 136 22.39 5.66 0.03
C THR A 136 21.31 5.31 -0.99
N PHE A 137 20.72 6.33 -1.63
CA PHE A 137 19.65 6.08 -2.60
C PHE A 137 20.21 5.50 -3.90
N TRP A 138 21.35 6.00 -4.37
CA TRP A 138 22.02 5.50 -5.57
C TRP A 138 22.44 4.05 -5.39
N PHE A 139 23.01 3.71 -4.24
CA PHE A 139 23.37 2.32 -3.92
C PHE A 139 22.16 1.38 -4.08
N SER A 140 21.03 1.69 -3.42
CA SER A 140 19.80 0.89 -3.55
C SER A 140 19.17 0.91 -4.95
N ALA A 141 19.45 1.94 -5.75
CA ALA A 141 18.88 2.07 -7.09
C ALA A 141 19.53 1.13 -8.12
N VAL A 142 20.78 0.68 -7.89
CA VAL A 142 21.57 -0.07 -8.88
C VAL A 142 21.62 -1.56 -8.62
N GLU A 143 20.90 -2.05 -7.60
CA GLU A 143 20.88 -3.46 -7.19
C GLU A 143 19.46 -4.03 -7.08
N GLY A 144 19.35 -5.35 -7.18
CA GLY A 144 18.08 -6.07 -7.18
C GLY A 144 17.52 -6.28 -5.78
N GLU A 145 17.12 -5.18 -5.13
CA GLU A 145 16.63 -5.12 -3.76
C GLU A 145 15.25 -4.46 -3.66
N VAL A 146 14.50 -4.79 -2.61
CA VAL A 146 13.13 -4.31 -2.41
C VAL A 146 13.04 -2.80 -2.10
N TYR A 147 14.12 -2.17 -1.64
CA TYR A 147 14.10 -0.77 -1.18
C TYR A 147 13.86 0.23 -2.30
N ALA A 148 14.42 0.00 -3.50
CA ALA A 148 14.16 0.81 -4.69
C ALA A 148 12.66 0.85 -5.00
N TYR A 149 12.02 -0.31 -5.04
CA TYR A 149 10.61 -0.44 -5.34
C TYR A 149 9.71 0.15 -4.23
N SER A 150 10.05 -0.11 -2.97
CA SER A 150 9.36 0.44 -1.81
C SER A 150 9.42 1.97 -1.78
N SER A 151 10.57 2.56 -2.09
CA SER A 151 10.76 4.00 -2.19
C SER A 151 9.90 4.61 -3.30
N MET A 152 9.80 3.94 -4.44
CA MET A 152 8.90 4.36 -5.53
C MET A 152 7.44 4.38 -5.07
N PHE A 153 6.95 3.33 -4.38
CA PHE A 153 5.59 3.32 -3.84
C PHE A 153 5.37 4.45 -2.83
N THR A 154 6.34 4.69 -1.96
CA THR A 154 6.29 5.77 -0.96
C THR A 154 6.14 7.14 -1.63
N ALA A 155 6.96 7.44 -2.63
CA ALA A 155 6.88 8.68 -3.39
C ALA A 155 5.58 8.81 -4.18
N LEU A 156 5.11 7.72 -4.81
CA LEU A 156 3.87 7.67 -5.57
C LEU A 156 2.64 7.93 -4.70
N VAL A 157 2.48 7.22 -3.58
CA VAL A 157 1.29 7.38 -2.72
C VAL A 157 1.27 8.76 -2.05
N PHE A 158 2.45 9.30 -1.70
CA PHE A 158 2.54 10.66 -1.18
C PHE A 158 2.20 11.71 -2.25
N TRP A 159 2.64 11.54 -3.48
CA TRP A 159 2.23 12.40 -4.57
C TRP A 159 0.71 12.31 -4.85
N LEU A 160 0.13 11.12 -4.76
CA LEU A 160 -1.31 10.91 -4.97
C LEU A 160 -2.17 11.57 -3.91
N ILE A 161 -1.75 11.62 -2.63
CA ILE A 161 -2.51 12.35 -1.61
C ILE A 161 -2.49 13.86 -1.85
N LEU A 162 -1.40 14.41 -2.39
CA LEU A 162 -1.35 15.80 -2.81
C LEU A 162 -2.25 16.06 -4.04
N LYS A 163 -2.37 15.09 -4.95
CA LYS A 163 -3.36 15.14 -6.04
C LYS A 163 -4.79 15.11 -5.51
N TRP A 164 -5.06 14.23 -4.55
CA TRP A 164 -6.36 14.23 -3.87
C TRP A 164 -6.64 15.59 -3.21
N GLU A 165 -5.67 16.20 -2.56
CA GLU A 165 -5.81 17.50 -1.89
C GLU A 165 -6.25 18.60 -2.86
N ASP A 166 -5.69 18.65 -4.06
CA ASP A 166 -6.09 19.59 -5.12
C ASP A 166 -7.55 19.37 -5.59
N HIS A 167 -8.03 18.14 -5.56
CA HIS A 167 -9.35 17.72 -6.09
C HIS A 167 -10.35 17.29 -5.01
N ALA A 168 -10.03 17.50 -3.72
CA ALA A 168 -10.79 16.97 -2.58
C ALA A 168 -12.25 17.44 -2.52
N ASP A 169 -12.53 18.62 -3.08
CA ASP A 169 -13.85 19.24 -3.09
C ASP A 169 -14.68 18.88 -4.36
N GLU A 170 -14.08 18.13 -5.30
CA GLU A 170 -14.76 17.66 -6.50
C GLU A 170 -15.62 16.41 -6.22
N PRO A 171 -16.66 16.16 -7.01
CA PRO A 171 -17.40 14.90 -6.97
C PRO A 171 -16.45 13.70 -7.18
N HIS A 172 -16.69 12.61 -6.43
CA HIS A 172 -15.91 11.37 -6.53
C HIS A 172 -14.41 11.50 -6.21
N SER A 173 -14.00 12.53 -5.46
CA SER A 173 -12.60 12.70 -5.02
C SER A 173 -12.07 11.50 -4.21
N ASP A 174 -12.95 10.75 -3.55
CA ASP A 174 -12.61 9.56 -2.74
C ASP A 174 -11.90 8.46 -3.57
N ARG A 175 -12.03 8.47 -4.92
CA ARG A 175 -11.30 7.55 -5.83
C ARG A 175 -9.78 7.59 -5.65
N TRP A 176 -9.22 8.75 -5.30
CA TRP A 176 -7.79 8.87 -5.03
C TRP A 176 -7.36 8.12 -3.77
N LEU A 177 -8.19 8.16 -2.72
CA LEU A 177 -7.95 7.40 -1.49
C LEU A 177 -8.02 5.90 -1.77
N VAL A 178 -9.03 5.46 -2.53
CA VAL A 178 -9.20 4.06 -2.95
C VAL A 178 -7.97 3.57 -3.74
N LEU A 179 -7.44 4.39 -4.66
CA LEU A 179 -6.21 4.09 -5.40
C LEU A 179 -4.98 4.01 -4.47
N ILE A 180 -4.85 4.94 -3.52
CA ILE A 180 -3.75 4.92 -2.53
C ILE A 180 -3.77 3.61 -1.74
N PHE A 181 -4.93 3.15 -1.27
CA PHE A 181 -5.03 1.89 -0.53
C PHE A 181 -4.73 0.66 -1.40
N TYR A 182 -5.10 0.66 -2.68
CA TYR A 182 -4.69 -0.38 -3.62
C TYR A 182 -3.17 -0.47 -3.77
N LEU A 183 -2.52 0.68 -4.01
CA LEU A 183 -1.07 0.76 -4.14
C LEU A 183 -0.36 0.41 -2.83
N THR A 184 -0.94 0.77 -1.68
CA THR A 184 -0.47 0.35 -0.36
C THR A 184 -0.54 -1.17 -0.22
N GLY A 185 -1.62 -1.80 -0.66
CA GLY A 185 -1.75 -3.27 -0.70
C GLY A 185 -0.70 -3.94 -1.59
N LEU A 186 -0.45 -3.41 -2.79
CA LEU A 186 0.62 -3.90 -3.66
C LEU A 186 2.00 -3.73 -3.02
N SER A 187 2.25 -2.60 -2.35
CA SER A 187 3.54 -2.32 -1.71
C SER A 187 3.84 -3.25 -0.54
N ILE A 188 2.82 -3.77 0.16
CA ILE A 188 2.99 -4.82 1.18
C ILE A 188 3.64 -6.07 0.55
N GLY A 189 3.29 -6.41 -0.69
CA GLY A 189 3.91 -7.48 -1.46
C GLY A 189 5.33 -7.17 -1.97
N VAL A 190 5.87 -5.99 -1.64
CA VAL A 190 7.27 -5.61 -1.88
C VAL A 190 7.99 -5.45 -0.55
N HIS A 191 7.54 -4.48 0.27
CA HIS A 191 8.11 -4.20 1.58
C HIS A 191 7.16 -3.32 2.41
N LEU A 192 7.13 -3.51 3.73
CA LEU A 192 6.21 -2.81 4.64
C LEU A 192 6.56 -1.32 4.87
N LEU A 193 7.73 -0.85 4.41
CA LEU A 193 8.23 0.51 4.62
C LEU A 193 7.24 1.60 4.15
N ASN A 194 6.50 1.35 3.06
CA ASN A 194 5.52 2.30 2.54
C ASN A 194 4.40 2.63 3.56
N LEU A 195 4.10 1.76 4.50
CA LEU A 195 3.08 2.01 5.54
C LEU A 195 3.45 3.22 6.42
N LEU A 196 4.74 3.58 6.51
CA LEU A 196 5.19 4.77 7.23
C LEU A 196 4.73 6.09 6.57
N CYS A 197 4.22 6.06 5.33
CA CYS A 197 3.56 7.20 4.70
C CYS A 197 2.17 7.52 5.27
N LEU A 198 1.48 6.55 5.87
CA LEU A 198 0.10 6.71 6.33
C LEU A 198 -0.09 7.88 7.33
N PRO A 199 0.81 8.14 8.29
CA PRO A 199 0.72 9.32 9.14
C PRO A 199 0.74 10.63 8.36
N ALA A 200 1.64 10.78 7.39
CA ALA A 200 1.72 11.97 6.56
C ALA A 200 0.47 12.14 5.69
N ILE A 201 -0.01 11.06 5.06
CA ILE A 201 -1.27 11.04 4.28
C ILE A 201 -2.46 11.47 5.14
N SER A 202 -2.54 10.92 6.36
CA SER A 202 -3.62 11.25 7.30
C SER A 202 -3.60 12.71 7.72
N LEU A 203 -2.42 13.30 7.93
CA LEU A 203 -2.28 14.72 8.23
C LEU A 203 -2.70 15.62 7.06
N VAL A 204 -2.32 15.28 5.81
CA VAL A 204 -2.78 16.01 4.62
C VAL A 204 -4.31 15.95 4.54
N TYR A 205 -4.90 14.76 4.75
CA TYR A 205 -6.35 14.60 4.79
C TYR A 205 -7.00 15.45 5.90
N TYR A 206 -6.45 15.41 7.11
CA TYR A 206 -6.96 16.17 8.26
C TYR A 206 -6.95 17.67 8.01
N TYR A 207 -5.82 18.23 7.55
CA TYR A 207 -5.70 19.67 7.30
C TYR A 207 -6.60 20.13 6.15
N LYS A 208 -6.73 19.34 5.10
CA LYS A 208 -7.64 19.67 3.99
C LYS A 208 -9.11 19.70 4.42
N ARG A 209 -9.52 18.79 5.31
CA ARG A 209 -10.91 18.69 5.79
C ARG A 209 -11.24 19.63 6.97
N ASN A 210 -10.24 20.18 7.64
CA ASN A 210 -10.40 21.03 8.82
C ASN A 210 -9.65 22.35 8.66
N PRO A 211 -10.26 23.39 8.02
CA PRO A 211 -9.62 24.68 7.81
C PRO A 211 -9.21 25.41 9.12
N GLN A 212 -9.86 25.08 10.24
CA GLN A 212 -9.56 25.60 11.58
C GLN A 212 -8.74 24.60 12.41
N ALA A 213 -7.85 23.83 11.75
CA ALA A 213 -7.00 22.87 12.42
C ALA A 213 -6.14 23.53 13.52
N ASN A 214 -5.97 22.81 14.63
CA ASN A 214 -5.15 23.25 15.77
C ASN A 214 -4.23 22.11 16.22
N LEU A 215 -3.27 22.45 17.09
CA LEU A 215 -2.28 21.47 17.56
C LEU A 215 -2.92 20.24 18.19
N LYS A 216 -3.95 20.41 19.02
CA LYS A 216 -4.66 19.27 19.66
C LYS A 216 -5.29 18.33 18.62
N GLY A 217 -5.98 18.88 17.62
CA GLY A 217 -6.57 18.11 16.55
C GLY A 217 -5.52 17.43 15.67
N SER A 218 -4.39 18.09 15.41
CA SER A 218 -3.27 17.49 14.67
C SER A 218 -2.65 16.30 15.41
N LEU A 219 -2.47 16.41 16.74
CA LEU A 219 -1.99 15.29 17.56
C LEU A 219 -2.98 14.13 17.57
N VAL A 220 -4.28 14.40 17.66
CA VAL A 220 -5.32 13.37 17.57
C VAL A 220 -5.29 12.68 16.19
N ALA A 221 -5.17 13.45 15.10
CA ALA A 221 -5.05 12.89 13.76
C ALA A 221 -3.80 12.02 13.61
N LEU A 222 -2.67 12.43 14.19
CA LEU A 222 -1.44 11.63 14.22
C LEU A 222 -1.63 10.32 14.99
N ILE A 223 -2.24 10.35 16.19
CA ILE A 223 -2.53 9.15 16.97
C ILE A 223 -3.44 8.19 16.18
N ILE A 224 -4.52 8.71 15.57
CA ILE A 224 -5.42 7.90 14.73
C ILE A 224 -4.65 7.27 13.57
N SER A 225 -3.73 8.00 12.96
CA SER A 225 -2.92 7.45 11.85
C SER A 225 -1.97 6.35 12.30
N MET A 226 -1.37 6.47 13.49
CA MET A 226 -0.54 5.39 14.07
C MET A 226 -1.37 4.15 14.40
N LEU A 227 -2.60 4.34 14.89
CA LEU A 227 -3.55 3.23 15.07
C LEU A 227 -3.95 2.58 13.74
N LEU A 228 -4.06 3.38 12.66
CA LEU A 228 -4.31 2.85 11.31
C LEU A 228 -3.13 2.01 10.81
N VAL A 229 -1.89 2.48 10.98
CA VAL A 229 -0.68 1.69 10.68
C VAL A 229 -0.69 0.37 11.45
N ALA A 230 -0.94 0.43 12.76
CA ALA A 230 -1.03 -0.77 13.60
C ALA A 230 -2.15 -1.72 13.16
N ALA A 231 -3.32 -1.19 12.77
CA ALA A 231 -4.42 -1.99 12.26
C ALA A 231 -4.08 -2.71 10.95
N VAL A 232 -3.28 -2.09 10.07
CA VAL A 232 -2.81 -2.76 8.86
C VAL A 232 -1.75 -3.81 9.20
N LEU A 233 -0.71 -3.44 9.96
CA LEU A 233 0.42 -4.33 10.27
C LEU A 233 0.03 -5.53 11.14
N TYR A 234 -0.77 -5.31 12.18
CA TYR A 234 -1.10 -6.33 13.19
C TYR A 234 -2.52 -6.88 13.05
N GLY A 235 -3.37 -6.20 12.26
CA GLY A 235 -4.74 -6.60 11.99
C GLY A 235 -4.92 -7.20 10.61
N VAL A 236 -4.79 -6.40 9.54
CA VAL A 236 -5.13 -6.85 8.18
C VAL A 236 -4.14 -7.89 7.67
N VAL A 237 -2.84 -7.61 7.74
CA VAL A 237 -1.80 -8.51 7.17
C VAL A 237 -1.85 -9.91 7.82
N PRO A 238 -1.73 -10.08 9.15
CA PRO A 238 -1.84 -11.39 9.76
C PRO A 238 -3.29 -11.87 9.93
N GLY A 239 -4.26 -10.95 9.94
CA GLY A 239 -5.66 -11.24 10.25
C GLY A 239 -6.33 -12.12 9.21
N ILE A 240 -6.10 -11.85 7.92
CA ILE A 240 -6.63 -12.66 6.82
C ILE A 240 -6.13 -14.10 6.94
N VAL A 241 -4.84 -14.27 7.19
CA VAL A 241 -4.21 -15.57 7.37
C VAL A 241 -4.74 -16.27 8.61
N LYS A 242 -4.88 -15.54 9.73
CA LYS A 242 -5.40 -16.08 10.99
C LYS A 242 -6.85 -16.55 10.88
N VAL A 243 -7.75 -15.70 10.37
CA VAL A 243 -9.17 -16.07 10.24
C VAL A 243 -9.34 -17.16 9.18
N GLY A 244 -8.61 -17.08 8.07
CA GLY A 244 -8.54 -18.17 7.08
C GLY A 244 -8.05 -19.48 7.68
N GLY A 245 -7.03 -19.44 8.54
CA GLY A 245 -6.53 -20.60 9.29
C GLY A 245 -7.57 -21.18 10.25
N TRP A 246 -8.42 -20.38 10.89
CA TRP A 246 -9.53 -20.91 11.71
C TRP A 246 -10.57 -21.63 10.86
N PHE A 247 -10.90 -21.10 9.67
CA PHE A 247 -11.78 -21.81 8.74
C PHE A 247 -11.14 -23.10 8.24
N GLU A 248 -9.86 -23.05 7.83
CA GLU A 248 -9.14 -24.23 7.36
C GLU A 248 -9.10 -25.33 8.42
N TRP A 249 -8.75 -24.96 9.66
CA TRP A 249 -8.70 -25.87 10.77
C TRP A 249 -10.07 -26.55 11.03
N PHE A 250 -11.17 -25.78 11.05
CA PHE A 250 -12.51 -26.28 11.25
C PHE A 250 -12.96 -27.22 10.11
N PHE A 251 -12.74 -26.81 8.86
CA PHE A 251 -13.17 -27.59 7.70
C PHE A 251 -12.39 -28.92 7.57
N THR A 252 -11.10 -28.90 7.86
CA THR A 252 -10.25 -30.09 7.77
C THR A 252 -10.40 -31.00 8.97
N ASN A 253 -10.34 -30.49 10.20
CA ASN A 253 -10.29 -31.34 11.39
C ASN A 253 -11.68 -31.74 11.92
N ASP A 254 -12.67 -30.83 11.88
CA ASP A 254 -14.01 -31.12 12.41
C ASP A 254 -14.94 -31.70 11.33
N LEU A 255 -14.83 -31.26 10.06
CA LEU A 255 -15.67 -31.72 8.97
C LEU A 255 -15.00 -32.79 8.08
N GLY A 256 -13.71 -33.05 8.24
CA GLY A 256 -12.97 -34.08 7.50
C GLY A 256 -12.82 -33.77 6.00
N LEU A 257 -12.87 -32.48 5.61
CA LEU A 257 -12.71 -32.07 4.22
C LEU A 257 -11.23 -31.94 3.85
N SER A 258 -10.94 -31.92 2.56
CA SER A 258 -9.57 -31.80 2.04
C SER A 258 -8.98 -30.43 2.33
N PHE A 259 -7.65 -30.34 2.43
CA PHE A 259 -6.88 -29.10 2.61
C PHE A 259 -7.26 -28.04 1.59
N ASN A 260 -7.19 -26.80 2.00
CA ASN A 260 -7.52 -25.57 1.26
C ASN A 260 -9.03 -25.33 1.04
N VAL A 261 -9.93 -26.26 1.36
CA VAL A 261 -11.38 -26.04 1.25
C VAL A 261 -11.84 -24.97 2.21
N GLY A 262 -11.39 -25.01 3.46
CA GLY A 262 -11.73 -23.99 4.48
C GLY A 262 -11.29 -22.59 4.07
N MET A 263 -10.06 -22.46 3.53
CA MET A 263 -9.55 -21.18 3.05
C MET A 263 -10.34 -20.63 1.85
N ILE A 264 -10.69 -21.50 0.89
CA ILE A 264 -11.51 -21.09 -0.27
C ILE A 264 -12.89 -20.61 0.19
N VAL A 265 -13.56 -21.36 1.07
CA VAL A 265 -14.86 -20.97 1.65
C VAL A 265 -14.77 -19.63 2.37
N TYR A 266 -13.73 -19.46 3.18
CA TYR A 266 -13.47 -18.18 3.86
C TYR A 266 -13.34 -17.01 2.89
N LEU A 267 -12.52 -17.16 1.83
CA LEU A 267 -12.33 -16.09 0.84
C LEU A 267 -13.64 -15.75 0.12
N VAL A 268 -14.44 -16.75 -0.24
CA VAL A 268 -15.75 -16.52 -0.86
C VAL A 268 -16.69 -15.76 0.07
N ILE A 269 -16.75 -16.17 1.35
CA ILE A 269 -17.57 -15.48 2.37
C ILE A 269 -17.07 -14.05 2.57
N LEU A 270 -15.77 -13.85 2.73
CA LEU A 270 -15.16 -12.53 2.93
C LEU A 270 -15.54 -11.57 1.79
N VAL A 271 -15.33 -11.99 0.55
CA VAL A 271 -15.66 -11.18 -0.63
C VAL A 271 -17.16 -10.90 -0.69
N ALA A 272 -18.00 -11.92 -0.50
CA ALA A 272 -19.46 -11.76 -0.52
C ALA A 272 -19.94 -10.76 0.54
N VAL A 273 -19.43 -10.85 1.76
CA VAL A 273 -19.78 -9.96 2.88
C VAL A 273 -19.33 -8.53 2.60
N VAL A 274 -18.10 -8.33 2.13
CA VAL A 274 -17.59 -7.00 1.79
C VAL A 274 -18.41 -6.36 0.67
N LEU A 275 -18.75 -7.09 -0.39
CA LEU A 275 -19.60 -6.61 -1.48
C LEU A 275 -21.02 -6.29 -0.98
N ALA A 276 -21.61 -7.15 -0.14
CA ALA A 276 -22.90 -6.90 0.48
C ALA A 276 -22.87 -5.67 1.40
N ALA A 277 -21.76 -5.46 2.14
CA ALA A 277 -21.54 -4.29 2.97
C ALA A 277 -21.48 -3.01 2.13
N ILE A 278 -20.72 -3.00 1.03
CA ILE A 278 -20.65 -1.87 0.08
C ILE A 278 -22.05 -1.58 -0.48
N TRP A 279 -22.75 -2.59 -0.97
CA TRP A 279 -24.12 -2.42 -1.47
C TRP A 279 -25.06 -1.86 -0.41
N SER A 280 -24.95 -2.32 0.86
CA SER A 280 -25.83 -1.85 1.94
C SER A 280 -25.68 -0.36 2.24
N THR A 281 -24.54 0.25 1.92
CA THR A 281 -24.33 1.70 2.11
C THR A 281 -25.21 2.55 1.17
N THR A 282 -25.70 1.98 0.08
CA THR A 282 -26.63 2.64 -0.86
C THR A 282 -28.09 2.53 -0.45
N THR A 283 -28.40 1.70 0.56
CA THR A 283 -29.75 1.42 1.04
C THR A 283 -30.12 2.26 2.27
N VAL A 284 -31.39 2.30 2.65
CA VAL A 284 -31.87 3.10 3.80
C VAL A 284 -31.57 2.43 5.15
N ASN A 285 -31.41 1.11 5.20
CA ASN A 285 -31.30 0.36 6.46
C ASN A 285 -29.94 0.55 7.15
N HIS A 286 -29.88 1.39 8.18
CA HIS A 286 -28.67 1.70 8.94
C HIS A 286 -28.14 0.51 9.72
N LEU A 287 -29.03 -0.28 10.34
CA LEU A 287 -28.60 -1.44 11.14
C LEU A 287 -27.92 -2.50 10.27
N ARG A 288 -28.52 -2.82 9.12
CA ARG A 288 -27.88 -3.75 8.15
C ARG A 288 -26.52 -3.28 7.70
N THR A 289 -26.39 -2.00 7.36
CA THR A 289 -25.10 -1.41 6.95
C THR A 289 -24.08 -1.54 8.06
N LYS A 290 -24.44 -1.24 9.28
CA LYS A 290 -23.56 -1.34 10.46
C LYS A 290 -23.11 -2.78 10.72
N VAL A 291 -24.04 -3.74 10.72
CA VAL A 291 -23.74 -5.15 10.96
C VAL A 291 -22.83 -5.72 9.88
N LEU A 292 -23.12 -5.47 8.60
CA LEU A 292 -22.28 -5.95 7.48
C LEU A 292 -20.89 -5.31 7.49
N TYR A 293 -20.79 -4.04 7.88
CA TYR A 293 -19.50 -3.38 8.04
C TYR A 293 -18.66 -4.05 9.15
N LEU A 294 -19.24 -4.27 10.33
CA LEU A 294 -18.55 -4.93 11.44
C LEU A 294 -18.16 -6.37 11.11
N LEU A 295 -19.03 -7.08 10.37
CA LEU A 295 -18.73 -8.42 9.91
C LEU A 295 -17.56 -8.43 8.91
N SER A 296 -17.49 -7.43 8.01
CA SER A 296 -16.35 -7.25 7.11
C SER A 296 -15.04 -7.02 7.87
N VAL A 297 -15.07 -6.14 8.90
CA VAL A 297 -13.91 -5.86 9.76
C VAL A 297 -13.50 -7.11 10.55
N ALA A 298 -14.45 -7.90 11.02
CA ALA A 298 -14.20 -9.15 11.74
C ALA A 298 -13.57 -10.21 10.84
N LEU A 299 -14.14 -10.41 9.63
CA LEU A 299 -13.62 -11.38 8.66
C LEU A 299 -12.22 -10.99 8.16
N LEU A 300 -11.90 -9.71 8.04
CA LEU A 300 -10.54 -9.25 7.75
C LEU A 300 -9.55 -9.52 8.90
N GLY A 301 -10.01 -9.98 10.05
CA GLY A 301 -9.16 -10.28 11.19
C GLY A 301 -8.65 -9.05 11.95
N ILE A 302 -9.01 -7.82 11.52
CA ILE A 302 -8.50 -6.57 12.08
C ILE A 302 -8.60 -6.51 13.62
N PRO A 303 -9.72 -6.90 14.25
CA PRO A 303 -9.86 -6.82 15.70
C PRO A 303 -9.13 -7.93 16.47
N PHE A 304 -8.77 -9.03 15.80
CA PHE A 304 -8.21 -10.21 16.44
C PHE A 304 -6.68 -10.17 16.55
N MET A 305 -6.14 -9.09 17.09
CA MET A 305 -4.70 -8.91 17.27
C MET A 305 -4.15 -9.83 18.38
N GLY A 306 -2.89 -10.24 18.26
CA GLY A 306 -2.22 -11.12 19.23
C GLY A 306 -2.43 -12.61 18.98
N LYS A 307 -2.17 -13.46 19.96
CA LYS A 307 -2.20 -14.94 19.86
C LYS A 307 -3.21 -15.57 20.83
N GLY A 308 -3.68 -16.77 20.49
CA GLY A 308 -4.53 -17.59 21.35
C GLY A 308 -5.92 -16.97 21.64
N THR A 309 -6.58 -17.48 22.69
CA THR A 309 -7.94 -17.12 23.09
C THR A 309 -8.07 -15.61 23.44
N ILE A 310 -7.00 -15.01 23.97
CA ILE A 310 -6.99 -13.58 24.34
C ILE A 310 -7.27 -12.71 23.11
N SER A 311 -6.77 -13.08 21.93
CA SER A 311 -7.03 -12.32 20.70
C SER A 311 -8.52 -12.31 20.32
N ILE A 312 -9.24 -13.39 20.58
CA ILE A 312 -10.69 -13.49 20.33
C ILE A 312 -11.44 -12.56 21.29
N VAL A 313 -11.09 -12.58 22.59
CA VAL A 313 -11.72 -11.71 23.61
C VAL A 313 -11.48 -10.23 23.25
N ILE A 314 -10.25 -9.86 22.93
CA ILE A 314 -9.91 -8.49 22.49
C ILE A 314 -10.73 -8.13 21.25
N GLY A 315 -10.79 -9.03 20.27
CA GLY A 315 -11.54 -8.83 19.03
C GLY A 315 -13.02 -8.56 19.27
N LEU A 316 -13.65 -9.33 20.15
CA LEU A 316 -15.06 -9.13 20.52
C LEU A 316 -15.29 -7.78 21.22
N ILE A 317 -14.38 -7.38 22.12
CA ILE A 317 -14.44 -6.08 22.80
C ILE A 317 -14.30 -4.94 21.78
N VAL A 318 -13.35 -5.04 20.84
CA VAL A 318 -13.16 -4.04 19.78
C VAL A 318 -14.37 -3.94 18.88
N LEU A 319 -14.97 -5.07 18.46
CA LEU A 319 -16.19 -5.07 17.65
C LEU A 319 -17.37 -4.46 18.41
N ALA A 320 -17.53 -4.77 19.70
CA ALA A 320 -18.57 -4.16 20.55
C ALA A 320 -18.35 -2.63 20.68
N ALA A 321 -17.12 -2.20 20.91
CA ALA A 321 -16.79 -0.77 20.95
C ALA A 321 -17.08 -0.07 19.61
N LEU A 322 -16.67 -0.65 18.49
CA LEU A 322 -16.96 -0.12 17.16
C LEU A 322 -18.47 -0.08 16.89
N TYR A 323 -19.24 -1.04 17.37
CA TYR A 323 -20.70 -1.04 17.23
C TYR A 323 -21.33 0.23 17.79
N PHE A 324 -20.86 0.76 18.90
CA PHE A 324 -21.36 2.01 19.49
C PHE A 324 -20.71 3.25 18.87
N LEU A 325 -19.43 3.19 18.50
CA LEU A 325 -18.69 4.32 17.91
C LEU A 325 -19.15 4.68 16.47
N LEU A 326 -19.70 3.74 15.72
CA LEU A 326 -20.21 3.99 14.37
C LEU A 326 -21.50 4.80 14.35
N ASP A 327 -22.24 4.85 15.46
CA ASP A 327 -23.46 5.62 15.56
C ASP A 327 -23.17 7.10 15.83
N TYR A 328 -23.94 7.96 15.18
CA TYR A 328 -24.03 9.36 15.57
C TYR A 328 -25.50 9.81 15.59
N LYS A 329 -25.80 10.80 16.41
CA LYS A 329 -27.16 11.34 16.53
C LYS A 329 -27.47 12.23 15.34
N GLY A 330 -28.40 11.82 14.50
CA GLY A 330 -28.88 12.60 13.35
C GLY A 330 -29.71 13.82 13.80
N LYS A 331 -30.07 14.67 12.82
CA LYS A 331 -30.90 15.88 13.08
C LYS A 331 -32.27 15.53 13.67
N ASP A 332 -32.80 14.37 13.34
CA ASP A 332 -34.11 13.89 13.81
C ASP A 332 -34.06 13.15 15.16
N GLY A 333 -32.90 13.20 15.84
CA GLY A 333 -32.70 12.54 17.13
C GLY A 333 -32.45 11.02 17.04
N ASN A 334 -32.60 10.41 15.89
CA ASN A 334 -32.35 8.99 15.64
C ASN A 334 -30.86 8.70 15.47
N TYR A 335 -30.41 7.52 15.90
CA TYR A 335 -29.04 7.05 15.65
C TYR A 335 -28.89 6.57 14.20
N VAL A 336 -27.90 7.08 13.51
CA VAL A 336 -27.59 6.79 12.10
C VAL A 336 -26.08 6.56 11.92
N VAL A 337 -25.70 5.93 10.81
CA VAL A 337 -24.28 5.73 10.45
C VAL A 337 -23.90 6.64 9.28
N ARG A 338 -22.63 7.04 9.24
CA ARG A 338 -22.05 7.86 8.16
C ARG A 338 -21.75 7.01 6.93
N LYS A 339 -22.78 6.74 6.11
CA LYS A 339 -22.71 5.81 4.97
C LYS A 339 -21.59 6.10 3.98
N ARG A 340 -21.33 7.38 3.64
CA ARG A 340 -20.23 7.74 2.75
C ARG A 340 -18.89 7.31 3.34
N PHE A 341 -18.67 7.56 4.63
CA PHE A 341 -17.44 7.14 5.31
C PHE A 341 -17.29 5.61 5.30
N LEU A 342 -18.36 4.88 5.64
CA LEU A 342 -18.35 3.42 5.61
C LEU A 342 -18.13 2.87 4.20
N ASN A 343 -18.74 3.46 3.18
CA ASN A 343 -18.54 3.08 1.78
C ASN A 343 -17.08 3.25 1.35
N THR A 344 -16.52 4.45 1.58
CA THR A 344 -15.12 4.73 1.21
C THR A 344 -14.15 3.82 1.95
N SER A 345 -14.35 3.57 3.26
CA SER A 345 -13.49 2.66 4.02
C SER A 345 -13.60 1.20 3.56
N LEU A 346 -14.79 0.71 3.20
CA LEU A 346 -14.97 -0.63 2.62
C LEU A 346 -14.28 -0.76 1.26
N LEU A 347 -14.39 0.26 0.41
CA LEU A 347 -13.70 0.29 -0.89
C LEU A 347 -12.17 0.31 -0.69
N CYS A 348 -11.68 1.09 0.28
CA CYS A 348 -10.25 1.10 0.63
C CYS A 348 -9.78 -0.28 1.15
N MET A 349 -10.56 -0.93 2.03
CA MET A 349 -10.26 -2.27 2.52
C MET A 349 -10.25 -3.30 1.37
N LEU A 350 -11.26 -3.28 0.51
CA LEU A 350 -11.33 -4.18 -0.65
C LEU A 350 -10.12 -4.01 -1.57
N MET A 351 -9.75 -2.77 -1.89
CA MET A 351 -8.64 -2.51 -2.79
C MET A 351 -7.29 -2.84 -2.16
N LEU A 352 -7.14 -2.62 -0.86
CA LEU A 352 -5.95 -3.07 -0.12
C LEU A 352 -5.81 -4.60 -0.17
N MET A 353 -6.92 -5.34 0.01
CA MET A 353 -6.93 -6.81 -0.12
C MET A 353 -6.55 -7.27 -1.52
N ILE A 354 -7.08 -6.61 -2.57
CA ILE A 354 -6.73 -6.94 -3.96
C ILE A 354 -5.22 -6.73 -4.19
N GLY A 355 -4.65 -5.63 -3.70
CA GLY A 355 -3.21 -5.40 -3.77
C GLY A 355 -2.40 -6.45 -2.98
N TYR A 356 -2.83 -6.75 -1.76
CA TYR A 356 -2.20 -7.74 -0.88
C TYR A 356 -2.34 -9.19 -1.39
N SER A 357 -3.29 -9.49 -2.28
CA SER A 357 -3.53 -10.86 -2.78
C SER A 357 -2.32 -11.46 -3.52
N SER A 358 -1.30 -10.67 -3.86
CA SER A 358 -0.02 -11.18 -4.37
C SER A 358 0.64 -12.22 -3.44
N TYR A 359 0.34 -12.19 -2.13
CA TYR A 359 0.82 -13.20 -1.18
C TYR A 359 0.32 -14.63 -1.47
N ALA A 360 -0.79 -14.79 -2.20
CA ALA A 360 -1.24 -16.10 -2.65
C ALA A 360 -0.18 -16.83 -3.50
N ILE A 361 0.69 -16.11 -4.20
CA ILE A 361 1.79 -16.68 -4.97
C ILE A 361 2.78 -17.45 -4.10
N ILE A 362 3.07 -16.96 -2.89
CA ILE A 362 3.98 -17.66 -1.96
C ILE A 362 3.45 -19.06 -1.69
N VAL A 363 2.18 -19.19 -1.30
CA VAL A 363 1.55 -20.48 -1.03
C VAL A 363 1.49 -21.37 -2.28
N ILE A 364 1.07 -20.80 -3.42
CA ILE A 364 0.98 -21.55 -4.69
C ILE A 364 2.34 -22.09 -5.12
N ARG A 365 3.41 -21.32 -4.93
CA ARG A 365 4.76 -21.73 -5.33
C ARG A 365 5.37 -22.71 -4.34
N SER A 366 5.23 -22.46 -3.03
CA SER A 366 5.69 -23.38 -2.00
C SER A 366 5.08 -24.78 -2.15
N ALA A 367 3.76 -24.86 -2.40
CA ALA A 367 3.08 -26.14 -2.64
C ALA A 367 3.61 -26.94 -3.85
N GLN A 368 4.50 -26.37 -4.66
CA GLN A 368 5.17 -27.05 -5.79
C GLN A 368 6.60 -27.48 -5.48
N ASN A 369 7.04 -27.33 -4.23
CA ASN A 369 8.37 -27.72 -3.75
C ASN A 369 9.51 -27.19 -4.63
N PRO A 370 9.65 -25.85 -4.82
CA PRO A 370 10.75 -25.28 -5.58
C PRO A 370 12.07 -25.50 -4.84
N PRO A 371 13.23 -25.42 -5.54
CA PRO A 371 14.54 -25.59 -4.92
C PRO A 371 14.81 -24.64 -3.75
N MET A 372 14.36 -23.39 -3.84
CA MET A 372 14.34 -22.44 -2.72
C MET A 372 12.91 -22.29 -2.20
N ASP A 373 12.66 -22.81 -1.00
CA ASP A 373 11.35 -22.78 -0.33
C ASP A 373 11.53 -22.58 1.17
N GLN A 374 11.83 -21.33 1.55
CA GLN A 374 12.12 -21.03 2.95
C GLN A 374 10.85 -21.13 3.80
N ASN A 375 10.96 -21.94 4.88
CA ASN A 375 9.90 -22.26 5.83
C ASN A 375 8.68 -22.99 5.23
N SER A 376 8.69 -23.38 3.96
CA SER A 376 7.65 -24.15 3.26
C SER A 376 6.22 -23.70 3.58
N PRO A 377 5.82 -22.45 3.23
CA PRO A 377 4.48 -21.92 3.50
C PRO A 377 3.44 -22.45 2.50
N GLU A 378 3.23 -23.77 2.46
CA GLU A 378 2.41 -24.50 1.48
C GLU A 378 0.90 -24.29 1.63
N ASP A 379 0.45 -23.81 2.79
CA ASP A 379 -0.95 -23.57 3.12
C ASP A 379 -1.12 -22.35 4.04
N VAL A 380 -2.38 -22.01 4.37
CA VAL A 380 -2.68 -20.86 5.22
C VAL A 380 -2.15 -21.00 6.65
N LEU A 381 -1.99 -22.22 7.18
CA LEU A 381 -1.52 -22.44 8.56
C LEU A 381 -0.02 -22.25 8.64
N THR A 382 0.72 -22.83 7.68
CA THR A 382 2.18 -22.65 7.54
C THR A 382 2.54 -21.21 7.15
N LEU A 383 1.76 -20.56 6.27
CA LEU A 383 1.90 -19.13 5.97
C LEU A 383 1.73 -18.26 7.23
N GLY A 384 0.93 -18.69 8.19
CA GLY A 384 0.76 -17.97 9.47
C GLY A 384 1.99 -17.97 10.36
N SER A 385 2.95 -18.86 10.13
CA SER A 385 4.25 -18.94 10.82
C SER A 385 5.44 -18.45 9.97
N TYR A 386 5.20 -18.19 8.70
CA TYR A 386 6.13 -17.63 7.72
C TYR A 386 6.33 -16.08 7.88
#